data_739c747862e9179a4183083372b44eec
#
_entry.id   739c747862e9179a4183083372b44eec
#
_cell.length_a   1.000
_cell.length_b   1.000
_cell.length_c   1.000
_cell.angle_alpha   90.00
_cell.angle_beta   90.00
_cell.angle_gamma   90.00
#
_symmetry.space_group_name_H-M   'P 1'
#
loop_
_entity.id
_entity.type
_entity.pdbx_description
1 polymer ?
#
loop_
_entity_poly.entity_id
_entity_poly.type
_entity_poly.pdbx_seq_one_letter_code
_entity_poly.pdbx_strand_id
1 'polypeptide(L)' 'MGSNGQDIVSFALKMGFQIHPDVFTLLVKLESERRVEIVSSIIERKKKEGKDFLIV' A
#
# COMPACT_ATOMS: atom_id res chain seq x y z
N MET A 1 -11.08 -7.01 -12.82
CA MET A 1 -11.19 -6.32 -12.85
C MET A 1 -10.60 -5.12 -12.40
N GLY A 2 -10.29 -4.31 -12.79
CA GLY A 2 -9.66 -3.21 -12.77
C GLY A 2 -9.62 -2.39 -11.57
N SER A 3 -9.00 -2.76 -10.66
CA SER A 3 -9.04 -2.06 -9.51
C SER A 3 -8.16 -0.87 -9.62
N ASN A 4 -8.27 0.16 -9.91
CA ASN A 4 -7.45 1.34 -9.94
C ASN A 4 -6.72 1.59 -8.65
N GLY A 5 -6.14 0.57 -8.10
CA GLY A 5 -5.41 0.72 -6.86
C GLY A 5 -6.25 0.60 -5.61
N GLN A 6 -7.55 0.37 -5.75
CA GLN A 6 -8.40 0.27 -4.58
C GLN A 6 -8.10 -0.97 -3.75
N ASP A 7 -7.55 -1.97 -4.37
CA ASP A 7 -7.17 -3.18 -3.63
C ASP A 7 -6.08 -2.86 -2.61
N ILE A 8 -5.12 -2.00 -2.98
CA ILE A 8 -4.08 -1.62 -2.02
C ILE A 8 -4.62 -0.67 -0.97
N VAL A 9 -5.49 0.24 -1.35
CA VAL A 9 -6.05 1.18 -0.39
C VAL A 9 -6.86 0.41 0.66
N SER A 10 -7.69 -0.52 0.22
CA SER A 10 -8.47 -1.34 1.14
C SER A 10 -7.57 -2.15 2.05
N PHE A 11 -6.53 -2.74 1.48
CA PHE A 11 -5.61 -3.56 2.26
C PHE A 11 -4.89 -2.72 3.31
N ALA A 12 -4.39 -1.56 2.92
CA ALA A 12 -3.67 -0.69 3.85
C ALA A 12 -4.58 -0.21 4.98
N LEU A 13 -5.79 0.19 4.64
CA LEU A 13 -6.74 0.65 5.66
C LEU A 13 -7.11 -0.47 6.62
N LYS A 14 -7.22 -1.68 6.09
CA LYS A 14 -7.52 -2.84 6.89
C LYS A 14 -6.41 -3.09 7.91
N MET A 15 -5.18 -2.80 7.54
CA MET A 15 -4.04 -2.98 8.42
C MET A 15 -3.80 -1.75 9.31
N GLY A 16 -4.59 -0.71 9.14
CA GLY A 16 -4.44 0.49 9.96
C GLY A 16 -3.46 1.50 9.41
N PHE A 17 -3.24 1.48 8.12
CA PHE A 17 -2.30 2.41 7.50
C PHE A 17 -2.98 3.26 6.44
N GLN A 18 -2.40 4.42 6.16
CA GLN A 18 -2.86 5.29 5.09
C GLN A 18 -1.80 5.31 4.01
N ILE A 19 -2.22 5.43 2.76
CA ILE A 19 -1.30 5.46 1.64
C ILE A 19 -1.10 6.89 1.17
N HIS A 20 0.16 7.28 1.07
CA HIS A 20 0.51 8.60 0.56
C HIS A 20 0.18 8.67 -0.94
N PRO A 21 -0.28 9.82 -1.44
CA PRO A 21 -0.63 9.95 -2.85
C PRO A 21 0.49 9.57 -3.82
N ASP A 22 1.72 9.88 -3.46
CA ASP A 22 2.86 9.53 -4.32
C ASP A 22 3.04 8.03 -4.40
N VAL A 23 2.89 7.35 -3.26
CA VAL A 23 2.98 5.90 -3.22
C VAL A 23 1.83 5.29 -4.00
N PHE A 24 0.64 5.84 -3.86
CA PHE A 24 -0.53 5.35 -4.56
C PHE A 24 -0.32 5.43 -6.08
N THR A 25 0.19 6.55 -6.55
CA THR A 25 0.45 6.74 -7.97
C THR A 25 1.43 5.70 -8.51
N LEU A 26 2.47 5.42 -7.74
CA LEU A 26 3.46 4.43 -8.15
C LEU A 26 2.88 3.02 -8.16
N LEU A 27 2.12 2.69 -7.14
CA LEU A 27 1.58 1.35 -6.99
C LEU A 27 0.48 1.03 -8.00
N VAL A 28 -0.27 2.03 -8.41
CA VAL A 28 -1.33 1.81 -9.39
C VAL A 28 -0.79 1.27 -10.70
N LYS A 29 0.46 1.56 -11.01
CA LYS A 29 1.07 1.08 -12.25
C LYS A 29 1.45 -0.39 -12.20
N LEU A 30 1.41 -0.99 -11.02
CA LEU A 30 1.77 -2.40 -10.87
C LEU A 30 0.55 -3.29 -11.00
N GLU A 31 0.78 -4.56 -11.23
CA GLU A 31 -0.31 -5.52 -11.23
C GLU A 31 -0.82 -5.71 -9.82
N SER A 32 -2.08 -6.08 -9.69
CA SER A 32 -2.71 -6.21 -8.37
C SER A 32 -1.92 -7.08 -7.41
N GLU A 33 -1.48 -8.23 -7.90
CA GLU A 33 -0.73 -9.14 -7.04
C GLU A 33 0.56 -8.51 -6.53
N ARG A 34 1.26 -7.81 -7.41
CA ARG A 34 2.50 -7.17 -7.01
C ARG A 34 2.24 -6.02 -6.07
N ARG A 35 1.16 -5.30 -6.28
CA ARG A 35 0.80 -4.20 -5.40
C ARG A 35 0.65 -4.67 -3.96
N VAL A 36 -0.13 -5.72 -3.78
CA VAL A 36 -0.38 -6.24 -2.44
C VAL A 36 0.93 -6.73 -1.80
N GLU A 37 1.75 -7.39 -2.61
CA GLU A 37 3.01 -7.91 -2.10
C GLU A 37 3.94 -6.80 -1.63
N ILE A 38 4.06 -5.77 -2.45
CA ILE A 38 4.94 -4.64 -2.12
C ILE A 38 4.40 -3.87 -0.93
N VAL A 39 3.11 -3.62 -0.90
CA VAL A 39 2.50 -2.90 0.21
C VAL A 39 2.64 -3.68 1.50
N SER A 40 2.49 -4.99 1.43
CA SER A 40 2.66 -5.83 2.61
C SER A 40 4.06 -5.68 3.20
N SER A 41 5.07 -5.68 2.34
CA SER A 41 6.45 -5.49 2.80
C SER A 41 6.64 -4.13 3.44
N ILE A 42 6.07 -3.11 2.83
CA ILE A 42 6.20 -1.75 3.34
C ILE A 42 5.51 -1.63 4.70
N ILE A 43 4.34 -2.25 4.84
CA ILE A 43 3.60 -2.22 6.09
C ILE A 43 4.41 -2.86 7.21
N GLU A 44 5.03 -3.99 6.94
CA GLU A 44 5.83 -4.64 7.95
C GLU A 44 6.98 -3.75 8.41
N ARG A 45 7.60 -3.07 7.47
CA ARG A 45 8.69 -2.16 7.80
C ARG A 45 8.20 -0.98 8.62
N LYS A 46 7.06 -0.41 8.24
CA LYS A 46 6.52 0.74 8.97
C LYS A 46 6.08 0.37 10.37
N LYS A 47 5.57 -0.83 10.55
CA LYS A 47 5.19 -1.30 11.86
C LYS A 47 6.39 -1.31 12.81
N LYS A 48 7.54 -1.71 12.29
CA LYS A 48 8.75 -1.72 13.09
C LYS A 48 9.16 -0.31 13.47
N GLU A 49 8.93 0.63 12.58
CA GLU A 49 9.31 2.02 12.82
C GLU A 49 8.24 2.78 13.61
N GLY A 50 7.10 2.16 13.80
CA GLY A 50 6.02 2.81 14.53
C GLY A 50 5.26 3.83 13.72
N LYS A 51 5.34 3.75 12.41
CA LYS A 51 4.65 4.69 11.55
C LYS A 51 3.36 4.10 11.03
N ASP A 52 2.40 4.99 10.74
CA ASP A 52 1.11 4.53 10.23
C ASP A 52 0.82 5.14 8.86
N PHE A 53 1.85 5.55 8.14
CA PHE A 53 1.71 6.18 6.84
C PHE A 53 2.66 5.49 5.87
N LEU A 54 2.18 5.08 4.73
CA LEU A 54 3.00 4.40 3.73
C LEU A 54 3.63 5.41 2.78
N ILE A 55 4.95 5.52 2.85
CA ILE A 55 5.72 6.40 1.97
C ILE A 55 6.88 5.58 1.43
N VAL A 56 7.06 5.64 0.14
CA VAL A 56 8.18 4.93 -0.51
C VAL A 56 9.46 5.74 -0.36
#